data_432be0af29c31f7f4d4a898057c583d5
#
_entry.id   432be0af29c31f7f4d4a898057c583d5
#
_cell.length_a   1.000
_cell.length_b   1.000
_cell.length_c   1.000
_cell.angle_alpha   90.00
_cell.angle_beta   90.00
_cell.angle_gamma   90.00
#
_symmetry.space_group_name_H-M   'P 1'
#
loop_
_entity.id
_entity.type
_entity.pdbx_description
1 polymer ?
#
loop_
_entity_poly.entity_id
_entity_poly.type
_entity_poly.pdbx_seq_one_letter_code
_entity_poly.pdbx_strand_id
1 'polypeptide(L)'
;MNIFDLILWPFKWIVSVVLWLFHTLFTSLGMDPASGMTWVLCIIFLTLVMRTLTIPLFVKQIKAMRGMTAMQGDMAKLQEKYKGKKDQLSRQAMAQEQMEMYRKHGTNPFASCLPILAQMPIFFGLYQVLMGVPTAAQSNESVLMLPADLVHQFNDSQIFGAQLFATMLHPGAGDTTATVVQA
;
A
#
# COMPACT_ATOMS: atom_id res chain seq x y z
N MET A 1 5.86 -19.86 -10.15
CA MET A 1 5.01 -18.99 -9.30
C MET A 1 5.54 -19.09 -7.88
N ASN A 2 6.03 -17.99 -7.35
CA ASN A 2 6.48 -17.92 -5.95
C ASN A 2 5.27 -17.87 -5.02
N ILE A 3 5.41 -18.36 -3.79
CA ILE A 3 4.34 -18.36 -2.78
C ILE A 3 3.78 -16.93 -2.55
N PHE A 4 4.64 -15.92 -2.69
CA PHE A 4 4.26 -14.51 -2.66
C PHE A 4 3.33 -14.11 -3.81
N ASP A 5 3.57 -14.60 -5.02
CA ASP A 5 2.71 -14.33 -6.17
C ASP A 5 1.33 -14.94 -5.99
N LEU A 6 1.24 -16.12 -5.40
CA LEU A 6 -0.02 -16.79 -5.11
C LEU A 6 -0.86 -16.00 -4.07
N ILE A 7 -0.21 -15.50 -3.01
CA ILE A 7 -0.86 -14.69 -1.97
C ILE A 7 -1.31 -13.33 -2.52
N LEU A 8 -0.49 -12.71 -3.37
CA LEU A 8 -0.77 -11.40 -3.95
C LEU A 8 -1.71 -11.46 -5.16
N TRP A 9 -1.92 -12.64 -5.75
CA TRP A 9 -2.74 -12.81 -6.94
C TRP A 9 -4.15 -12.20 -6.84
N PRO A 10 -4.94 -12.44 -5.76
CA PRO A 10 -6.27 -11.86 -5.65
C PRO A 10 -6.22 -10.32 -5.53
N PHE A 11 -5.20 -9.78 -4.86
CA PHE A 11 -5.04 -8.32 -4.75
C PHE A 11 -4.65 -7.69 -6.09
N LYS A 12 -3.72 -8.29 -6.83
CA LYS A 12 -3.37 -7.85 -8.18
C LYS A 12 -4.58 -7.88 -9.12
N TRP A 13 -5.39 -8.93 -9.03
CA TRP A 13 -6.61 -9.07 -9.82
C TRP A 13 -7.60 -7.96 -9.51
N ILE A 14 -7.89 -7.68 -8.23
CA ILE A 14 -8.77 -6.59 -7.81
C ILE A 14 -8.24 -5.24 -8.32
N VAL A 15 -6.96 -4.97 -8.15
CA VAL A 15 -6.32 -3.73 -8.61
C VAL A 15 -6.49 -3.57 -10.13
N SER A 16 -6.21 -4.60 -10.92
CA SER A 16 -6.31 -4.54 -12.38
C SER A 16 -7.76 -4.36 -12.86
N VAL A 17 -8.73 -5.02 -12.22
CA VAL A 17 -10.16 -4.85 -12.52
C VAL A 17 -10.61 -3.41 -12.23
N VAL A 18 -10.23 -2.87 -11.08
CA VAL A 18 -10.62 -1.50 -10.70
C VAL A 18 -9.98 -0.47 -11.63
N LEU A 19 -8.71 -0.64 -11.99
CA LEU A 19 -8.04 0.23 -12.96
C LEU A 19 -8.72 0.17 -14.33
N TRP A 20 -9.00 -1.03 -14.83
CA TRP A 20 -9.70 -1.22 -16.10
C TRP A 20 -11.08 -0.55 -16.08
N LEU A 21 -11.84 -0.73 -15.00
CA LEU A 21 -13.17 -0.16 -14.83
C LEU A 21 -13.14 1.37 -14.88
N PHE A 22 -12.27 2.01 -14.09
CA PHE A 22 -12.18 3.47 -14.06
C PHE A 22 -11.61 4.04 -15.36
N HIS A 23 -10.64 3.36 -15.98
CA HIS A 23 -10.12 3.78 -17.27
C HIS A 23 -11.23 3.76 -18.33
N THR A 24 -12.00 2.67 -18.43
CA THR A 24 -13.14 2.57 -19.34
C THR A 24 -14.21 3.63 -19.04
N LEU A 25 -14.47 3.90 -17.76
CA LEU A 25 -15.42 4.94 -17.36
C LEU A 25 -14.96 6.34 -17.82
N PHE A 26 -13.70 6.71 -17.56
CA PHE A 26 -13.19 8.04 -17.90
C PHE A 26 -13.06 8.23 -19.42
N THR A 27 -12.68 7.19 -20.15
CA THR A 27 -12.65 7.24 -21.61
C THR A 27 -14.04 7.36 -22.21
N SER A 28 -15.05 6.71 -21.63
CA SER A 28 -16.46 6.87 -22.06
C SER A 28 -17.01 8.27 -21.78
N LEU A 29 -16.46 8.99 -20.80
CA LEU A 29 -16.78 10.39 -20.48
C LEU A 29 -16.06 11.39 -21.42
N GLY A 30 -15.28 10.89 -22.40
CA GLY A 30 -14.59 11.71 -23.40
C GLY A 30 -13.16 12.11 -23.05
N MET A 31 -12.56 11.52 -22.02
CA MET A 31 -11.13 11.73 -21.72
C MET A 31 -10.25 10.93 -22.69
N ASP A 32 -9.11 11.51 -23.06
CA ASP A 32 -8.13 10.84 -23.90
C ASP A 32 -7.54 9.61 -23.18
N PRO A 33 -7.66 8.40 -23.73
CA PRO A 33 -7.20 7.16 -23.12
C PRO A 33 -5.68 7.12 -22.90
N ALA A 34 -4.90 7.80 -23.74
CA ALA A 34 -3.44 7.84 -23.64
C ALA A 34 -2.92 8.97 -22.73
N SER A 35 -3.81 9.84 -22.25
CA SER A 35 -3.43 10.97 -21.39
C SER A 35 -2.96 10.49 -20.01
N GLY A 36 -1.81 10.97 -19.57
CA GLY A 36 -1.33 10.74 -18.21
C GLY A 36 -2.29 11.21 -17.12
N MET A 37 -3.10 12.27 -17.39
CA MET A 37 -4.11 12.75 -16.47
C MET A 37 -5.21 11.71 -16.25
N THR A 38 -5.65 11.00 -17.29
CA THR A 38 -6.63 9.91 -17.18
C THR A 38 -6.10 8.80 -16.26
N TRP A 39 -4.86 8.42 -16.43
CA TRP A 39 -4.22 7.38 -15.60
C TRP A 39 -4.04 7.82 -14.15
N VAL A 40 -3.65 9.06 -13.90
CA VAL A 40 -3.57 9.60 -12.53
C VAL A 40 -4.92 9.57 -11.84
N LEU A 41 -5.98 9.99 -12.53
CA LEU A 41 -7.32 9.91 -11.98
C LEU A 41 -7.72 8.47 -11.68
N CYS A 42 -7.42 7.51 -12.56
CA CYS A 42 -7.66 6.09 -12.29
C CYS A 42 -6.97 5.61 -11.01
N ILE A 43 -5.70 6.00 -10.79
CA ILE A 43 -4.93 5.63 -9.59
C ILE A 43 -5.51 6.31 -8.34
N ILE A 44 -5.92 7.57 -8.44
CA ILE A 44 -6.56 8.29 -7.32
C ILE A 44 -7.87 7.58 -6.93
N PHE A 45 -8.75 7.31 -7.90
CA PHE A 45 -10.02 6.64 -7.63
C PHE A 45 -9.83 5.20 -7.15
N LEU A 46 -8.87 4.45 -7.70
CA LEU A 46 -8.46 3.15 -7.17
C LEU A 46 -8.11 3.26 -5.68
N THR A 47 -7.28 4.25 -5.34
CA THR A 47 -6.85 4.46 -3.94
C THR A 47 -8.03 4.80 -3.04
N LEU A 48 -8.97 5.64 -3.51
CA LEU A 48 -10.20 5.99 -2.78
C LEU A 48 -11.09 4.77 -2.54
N VAL A 49 -11.29 3.94 -3.57
CA VAL A 49 -12.07 2.69 -3.44
C VAL A 49 -11.43 1.75 -2.43
N MET A 50 -10.11 1.52 -2.54
CA MET A 50 -9.39 0.64 -1.61
C MET A 50 -9.45 1.15 -0.17
N ARG A 51 -9.32 2.46 0.05
CA ARG A 51 -9.47 3.08 1.37
C ARG A 51 -10.88 2.96 1.91
N THR A 52 -11.89 3.15 1.07
CA THR A 52 -13.30 3.01 1.46
C THR A 52 -13.61 1.59 1.90
N LEU A 53 -13.11 0.58 1.18
CA LEU A 53 -13.26 -0.82 1.53
C LEU A 53 -12.57 -1.17 2.87
N THR A 54 -11.52 -0.46 3.23
CA THR A 54 -10.79 -0.68 4.49
C THR A 54 -11.36 0.10 5.68
N ILE A 55 -12.31 1.04 5.48
CA ILE A 55 -12.94 1.81 6.57
C ILE A 55 -13.50 0.93 7.70
N PRO A 56 -14.30 -0.13 7.44
CA PRO A 56 -14.84 -0.95 8.53
C PRO A 56 -13.75 -1.62 9.36
N LEU A 57 -12.63 -1.97 8.73
CA LEU A 57 -11.46 -2.50 9.42
C LEU A 57 -10.82 -1.44 10.33
N PHE A 58 -10.66 -0.21 9.83
CA PHE A 58 -10.13 0.92 10.60
C PHE A 58 -11.02 1.27 11.80
N VAL A 59 -12.34 1.23 11.65
CA VAL A 59 -13.28 1.48 12.76
C VAL A 59 -13.09 0.45 13.88
N LYS A 60 -12.92 -0.84 13.53
CA LYS A 60 -12.62 -1.88 14.53
C LYS A 60 -11.28 -1.65 15.23
N GLN A 61 -10.27 -1.20 14.49
CA GLN A 61 -8.95 -0.87 15.03
C GLN A 61 -9.01 0.32 16.00
N ILE A 62 -9.73 1.40 15.64
CA ILE A 62 -9.91 2.56 16.51
C ILE A 62 -10.58 2.17 17.84
N LYS A 63 -11.58 1.27 17.77
CA LYS A 63 -12.21 0.75 19.00
C LYS A 63 -11.20 -0.02 19.88
N ALA A 64 -10.34 -0.84 19.29
CA ALA A 64 -9.29 -1.56 20.01
C ALA A 64 -8.23 -0.60 20.60
N MET A 65 -7.86 0.45 19.86
CA MET A 65 -6.92 1.48 20.34
C MET A 65 -7.46 2.28 21.55
N ARG A 66 -8.77 2.52 21.62
CA ARG A 66 -9.38 3.18 22.80
C ARG A 66 -9.15 2.39 24.08
N GLY A 67 -9.20 1.05 24.04
CA GLY A 67 -8.83 0.20 25.17
C GLY A 67 -7.36 0.40 25.60
N MET A 68 -6.45 0.55 24.64
CA MET A 68 -5.04 0.83 24.92
C MET A 68 -4.83 2.22 25.55
N THR A 69 -5.60 3.23 25.12
CA THR A 69 -5.51 4.59 25.69
C THR A 69 -5.97 4.59 27.15
N ALA A 70 -7.03 3.86 27.50
CA ALA A 70 -7.48 3.71 28.89
C ALA A 70 -6.41 3.06 29.80
N MET A 71 -5.55 2.22 29.23
CA MET A 71 -4.48 1.50 29.93
C MET A 71 -3.18 2.33 30.09
N GLN A 72 -3.07 3.50 29.44
CA GLN A 72 -1.84 4.31 29.46
C GLN A 72 -1.37 4.69 30.85
N GLY A 73 -2.31 4.99 31.77
CA GLY A 73 -1.99 5.31 33.18
C GLY A 73 -1.32 4.15 33.91
N ASP A 74 -1.80 2.92 33.67
CA ASP A 74 -1.22 1.75 34.33
C ASP A 74 0.10 1.34 33.67
N MET A 75 0.23 1.55 32.35
CA MET A 75 1.50 1.40 31.65
C MET A 75 2.58 2.37 32.15
N ALA A 76 2.21 3.62 32.42
CA ALA A 76 3.14 4.59 32.98
C ALA A 76 3.66 4.15 34.38
N LYS A 77 2.76 3.67 35.25
CA LYS A 77 3.14 3.10 36.56
C LYS A 77 4.06 1.89 36.43
N LEU A 78 3.77 1.00 35.46
CA LEU A 78 4.61 -0.16 35.20
C LEU A 78 6.00 0.26 34.72
N GLN A 79 6.11 1.23 33.84
CA GLN A 79 7.39 1.77 33.37
C GLN A 79 8.17 2.42 34.52
N GLU A 80 7.49 3.14 35.41
CA GLU A 80 8.11 3.75 36.58
C GLU A 80 8.63 2.71 37.57
N LYS A 81 7.89 1.62 37.84
CA LYS A 81 8.30 0.48 38.67
C LYS A 81 9.62 -0.15 38.21
N TYR A 82 9.85 -0.20 36.89
CA TYR A 82 11.06 -0.78 36.28
C TYR A 82 12.09 0.26 35.86
N LYS A 83 11.84 1.55 36.09
CA LYS A 83 12.76 2.64 35.78
C LYS A 83 14.12 2.44 36.47
N GLY A 84 15.18 2.41 35.67
CA GLY A 84 16.55 2.22 36.18
C GLY A 84 17.01 0.77 36.33
N LYS A 85 16.12 -0.21 36.23
CA LYS A 85 16.48 -1.65 36.20
C LYS A 85 16.84 -2.08 34.78
N LYS A 86 18.12 -2.34 34.54
CA LYS A 86 18.63 -2.69 33.21
C LYS A 86 18.95 -4.19 33.08
N ASP A 87 18.79 -4.97 34.12
CA ASP A 87 19.05 -6.41 34.13
C ASP A 87 18.04 -7.18 33.29
N GLN A 88 18.48 -8.30 32.76
CA GLN A 88 17.66 -9.11 31.81
C GLN A 88 16.40 -9.67 32.50
N LEU A 89 16.50 -10.04 33.78
CA LEU A 89 15.37 -10.55 34.53
C LEU A 89 14.28 -9.49 34.72
N SER A 90 14.65 -8.25 35.04
CA SER A 90 13.69 -7.14 35.15
C SER A 90 13.00 -6.80 33.84
N ARG A 91 13.71 -6.91 32.73
CA ARG A 91 13.09 -6.72 31.38
C ARG A 91 12.08 -7.82 31.06
N GLN A 92 12.39 -9.07 31.38
CA GLN A 92 11.47 -10.19 31.21
C GLN A 92 10.24 -10.05 32.11
N ALA A 93 10.43 -9.69 33.38
CA ALA A 93 9.34 -9.45 34.34
C ALA A 93 8.44 -8.29 33.86
N MET A 94 9.01 -7.19 33.40
CA MET A 94 8.26 -6.07 32.81
C MET A 94 7.43 -6.52 31.60
N ALA A 95 8.00 -7.31 30.69
CA ALA A 95 7.29 -7.81 29.52
C ALA A 95 6.13 -8.73 29.90
N GLN A 96 6.31 -9.57 30.93
CA GLN A 96 5.24 -10.45 31.43
C GLN A 96 4.11 -9.65 32.09
N GLU A 97 4.43 -8.69 33.00
CA GLU A 97 3.42 -7.82 33.63
C GLU A 97 2.68 -6.98 32.56
N GLN A 98 3.37 -6.52 31.51
CA GLN A 98 2.76 -5.83 30.39
C GLN A 98 1.76 -6.71 29.64
N MET A 99 2.12 -7.96 29.36
CA MET A 99 1.22 -8.92 28.70
C MET A 99 0.00 -9.27 29.57
N GLU A 100 0.18 -9.41 30.89
CA GLU A 100 -0.94 -9.61 31.81
C GLU A 100 -1.88 -8.40 31.84
N MET A 101 -1.33 -7.19 31.78
CA MET A 101 -2.09 -5.96 31.73
C MET A 101 -2.95 -5.90 30.45
N TYR A 102 -2.39 -6.25 29.28
CA TYR A 102 -3.16 -6.36 28.05
C TYR A 102 -4.31 -7.39 28.18
N ARG A 103 -4.05 -8.52 28.81
CA ARG A 103 -5.06 -9.55 29.07
C ARG A 103 -6.18 -9.05 30.00
N LYS A 104 -5.83 -8.37 31.11
CA LYS A 104 -6.81 -7.80 32.07
C LYS A 104 -7.75 -6.80 31.42
N HIS A 105 -7.22 -5.95 30.54
CA HIS A 105 -8.01 -4.94 29.84
C HIS A 105 -8.65 -5.45 28.54
N GLY A 106 -8.51 -6.75 28.21
CA GLY A 106 -9.06 -7.33 26.97
C GLY A 106 -8.55 -6.67 25.69
N THR A 107 -7.35 -6.09 25.75
CA THR A 107 -6.74 -5.37 24.62
C THR A 107 -5.66 -6.22 23.94
N ASN A 108 -5.50 -6.02 22.64
CA ASN A 108 -4.49 -6.71 21.85
C ASN A 108 -3.37 -5.72 21.46
N PRO A 109 -2.10 -5.98 21.83
CA PRO A 109 -0.97 -5.12 21.47
C PRO A 109 -0.78 -5.01 19.94
N PHE A 110 -1.20 -6.02 19.19
CA PHE A 110 -1.10 -6.02 17.72
C PHE A 110 -2.16 -5.17 17.01
N ALA A 111 -3.16 -4.66 17.76
CA ALA A 111 -4.21 -3.84 17.16
C ALA A 111 -3.69 -2.54 16.52
N SER A 112 -2.59 -1.99 17.02
CA SER A 112 -1.98 -0.76 16.51
C SER A 112 -1.20 -0.97 15.19
N CYS A 113 -0.63 -2.15 14.95
CA CYS A 113 0.12 -2.45 13.72
C CYS A 113 -0.74 -3.11 12.63
N LEU A 114 -1.97 -3.52 12.94
CA LEU A 114 -2.89 -4.17 12.02
C LEU A 114 -3.18 -3.34 10.74
N PRO A 115 -3.28 -1.98 10.78
CA PRO A 115 -3.45 -1.16 9.58
C PRO A 115 -2.34 -1.37 8.56
N ILE A 116 -1.10 -1.41 9.03
CA ILE A 116 0.09 -1.58 8.17
C ILE A 116 0.06 -2.96 7.53
N LEU A 117 -0.24 -4.01 8.32
CA LEU A 117 -0.33 -5.38 7.83
C LEU A 117 -1.45 -5.56 6.78
N ALA A 118 -2.58 -4.88 6.95
CA ALA A 118 -3.68 -4.92 5.99
C ALA A 118 -3.37 -4.12 4.70
N GLN A 119 -2.61 -3.02 4.83
CA GLN A 119 -2.24 -2.17 3.70
C GLN A 119 -1.15 -2.77 2.82
N MET A 120 -0.23 -3.57 3.41
CA MET A 120 0.92 -4.14 2.70
C MET A 120 0.54 -4.95 1.45
N PRO A 121 -0.40 -5.93 1.49
CA PRO A 121 -0.76 -6.70 0.31
C PRO A 121 -1.35 -5.83 -0.80
N ILE A 122 -2.15 -4.81 -0.44
CA ILE A 122 -2.76 -3.88 -1.40
C ILE A 122 -1.67 -3.05 -2.08
N PHE A 123 -0.73 -2.51 -1.29
CA PHE A 123 0.39 -1.73 -1.81
C PHE A 123 1.29 -2.58 -2.73
N PHE A 124 1.67 -3.78 -2.30
CA PHE A 124 2.49 -4.67 -3.12
C PHE A 124 1.75 -5.15 -4.38
N GLY A 125 0.44 -5.38 -4.30
CA GLY A 125 -0.38 -5.71 -5.45
C GLY A 125 -0.37 -4.60 -6.49
N LEU A 126 -0.62 -3.36 -6.08
CA LEU A 126 -0.55 -2.19 -6.94
C LEU A 126 0.85 -1.99 -7.53
N TYR A 127 1.88 -2.05 -6.67
CA TYR A 127 3.27 -1.92 -7.09
C TYR A 127 3.65 -2.94 -8.17
N GLN A 128 3.30 -4.21 -7.99
CA GLN A 128 3.63 -5.26 -8.97
C GLN A 128 2.86 -5.10 -10.29
N VAL A 129 1.59 -4.65 -10.22
CA VAL A 129 0.82 -4.36 -11.45
C VAL A 129 1.49 -3.22 -12.22
N LEU A 130 1.78 -2.10 -11.56
CA LEU A 130 2.39 -0.95 -12.23
C LEU A 130 3.82 -1.21 -12.72
N MET A 131 4.64 -1.93 -11.95
CA MET A 131 6.00 -2.29 -12.36
C MET A 131 6.04 -3.39 -13.44
N GLY A 132 4.97 -4.16 -13.58
CA GLY A 132 4.81 -5.14 -14.66
C GLY A 132 4.50 -4.51 -16.03
N VAL A 133 3.94 -3.30 -16.04
CA VAL A 133 3.50 -2.63 -17.27
C VAL A 133 4.64 -2.42 -18.28
N PRO A 134 5.82 -1.86 -17.92
CA PRO A 134 6.88 -1.63 -18.92
C PRO A 134 7.38 -2.93 -19.56
N THR A 135 7.48 -4.01 -18.80
CA THR A 135 7.90 -5.32 -19.32
C THR A 135 6.82 -5.92 -20.22
N ALA A 136 5.56 -5.85 -19.83
CA ALA A 136 4.44 -6.35 -20.59
C ALA A 136 4.23 -5.53 -21.89
N ALA A 137 4.46 -4.22 -21.86
CA ALA A 137 4.43 -3.37 -23.05
C ALA A 137 5.49 -3.79 -24.08
N GLN A 138 6.69 -4.15 -23.66
CA GLN A 138 7.75 -4.64 -24.55
C GLN A 138 7.42 -6.00 -25.16
N SER A 139 6.73 -6.87 -24.42
CA SER A 139 6.32 -8.21 -24.87
C SER A 139 4.97 -8.21 -25.61
N ASN A 140 4.29 -7.08 -25.67
CA ASN A 140 2.92 -6.95 -26.18
C ASN A 140 1.94 -7.90 -25.44
N GLU A 141 2.13 -8.06 -24.14
CA GLU A 141 1.34 -8.92 -23.27
C GLU A 141 0.35 -8.10 -22.42
N SER A 142 -0.72 -8.77 -22.00
CA SER A 142 -1.68 -8.21 -21.03
C SER A 142 -1.17 -8.38 -19.60
N VAL A 143 -1.50 -7.45 -18.71
CA VAL A 143 -1.24 -7.55 -17.28
C VAL A 143 -2.54 -7.86 -16.56
N LEU A 144 -2.79 -9.13 -16.27
CA LEU A 144 -4.02 -9.63 -15.64
C LEU A 144 -5.28 -9.23 -16.42
N MET A 145 -6.07 -8.28 -15.91
CA MET A 145 -7.28 -7.78 -16.59
C MET A 145 -7.02 -6.54 -17.46
N LEU A 146 -5.79 -6.03 -17.51
CA LEU A 146 -5.41 -4.93 -18.39
C LEU A 146 -5.02 -5.50 -19.77
N PRO A 147 -5.80 -5.25 -20.84
CA PRO A 147 -5.44 -5.64 -22.19
C PRO A 147 -4.13 -4.98 -22.65
N ALA A 148 -3.45 -5.57 -23.62
CA ALA A 148 -2.18 -5.05 -24.14
C ALA A 148 -2.29 -3.59 -24.61
N ASP A 149 -3.40 -3.20 -25.21
CA ASP A 149 -3.64 -1.81 -25.66
C ASP A 149 -3.59 -0.81 -24.49
N LEU A 150 -4.19 -1.15 -23.34
CA LEU A 150 -4.14 -0.31 -22.14
C LEU A 150 -2.75 -0.30 -21.50
N VAL A 151 -2.04 -1.41 -21.58
CA VAL A 151 -0.64 -1.52 -21.12
C VAL A 151 0.25 -0.56 -21.92
N HIS A 152 0.10 -0.50 -23.25
CA HIS A 152 0.81 0.45 -24.09
C HIS A 152 0.42 1.90 -23.80
N GLN A 153 -0.88 2.21 -23.67
CA GLN A 153 -1.35 3.54 -23.34
C GLN A 153 -0.80 4.05 -22.00
N PHE A 154 -0.73 3.18 -21.00
CA PHE A 154 -0.11 3.53 -19.72
C PHE A 154 1.39 3.76 -19.85
N ASN A 155 2.09 2.89 -20.59
CA ASN A 155 3.54 3.00 -20.81
C ASN A 155 3.90 4.31 -21.52
N ASP A 156 3.08 4.75 -22.48
CA ASP A 156 3.31 5.97 -23.26
C ASP A 156 2.76 7.23 -22.59
N SER A 157 2.02 7.07 -21.48
CA SER A 157 1.41 8.19 -20.77
C SER A 157 2.44 9.07 -20.07
N GLN A 158 2.31 10.39 -20.23
CA GLN A 158 3.22 11.38 -19.67
C GLN A 158 2.47 12.42 -18.85
N ILE A 159 3.12 12.90 -17.78
CA ILE A 159 2.68 14.06 -16.98
C ILE A 159 3.84 15.02 -16.87
N PHE A 160 3.61 16.28 -17.27
CA PHE A 160 4.63 17.32 -17.28
C PHE A 160 5.91 16.94 -18.03
N GLY A 161 5.80 16.08 -19.07
CA GLY A 161 6.94 15.62 -19.86
C GLY A 161 7.69 14.42 -19.29
N ALA A 162 7.29 13.90 -18.11
CA ALA A 162 7.83 12.68 -17.54
C ALA A 162 6.89 11.50 -17.74
N GLN A 163 7.42 10.34 -18.08
CA GLN A 163 6.64 9.10 -18.17
C GLN A 163 6.17 8.65 -16.79
N LEU A 164 4.94 8.20 -16.69
CA LEU A 164 4.30 7.86 -15.40
C LEU A 164 4.99 6.73 -14.65
N PHE A 165 5.63 5.80 -15.36
CA PHE A 165 6.36 4.68 -14.79
C PHE A 165 7.84 4.97 -14.56
N ALA A 166 8.36 6.15 -14.98
CA ALA A 166 9.77 6.48 -14.85
C ALA A 166 10.21 6.48 -13.38
N THR A 167 11.30 5.78 -13.11
CA THR A 167 11.95 5.73 -11.81
C THR A 167 13.41 6.16 -11.95
N MET A 168 14.08 6.51 -10.83
CA MET A 168 15.51 6.82 -10.84
C MET A 168 16.39 5.70 -11.42
N LEU A 169 15.94 4.44 -11.34
CA LEU A 169 16.66 3.28 -11.86
C LEU A 169 16.36 3.00 -13.34
N HIS A 170 15.20 3.44 -13.82
CA HIS A 170 14.74 3.26 -15.20
C HIS A 170 14.14 4.60 -15.67
N PRO A 171 14.99 5.58 -16.02
CA PRO A 171 14.51 6.85 -16.57
C PRO A 171 13.83 6.58 -17.91
N GLY A 172 12.60 7.06 -18.04
CA GLY A 172 11.85 6.97 -19.30
C GLY A 172 12.52 7.79 -20.41
N ALA A 173 12.26 7.42 -21.64
CA ALA A 173 12.75 8.16 -22.81
C ALA A 173 12.11 9.56 -22.84
N GLY A 174 12.80 10.58 -22.37
CA GLY A 174 12.33 11.97 -22.30
C GLY A 174 12.46 12.61 -20.92
N ASP A 175 12.92 11.87 -19.93
CA ASP A 175 13.14 12.42 -18.59
C ASP A 175 14.44 13.23 -18.56
N THR A 176 14.30 14.55 -18.60
CA THR A 176 15.45 15.51 -18.50
C THR A 176 16.15 15.43 -17.14
N THR A 177 15.53 14.82 -16.13
CA THR A 177 16.14 14.63 -14.80
C THR A 177 17.23 13.56 -14.82
N ALA A 178 17.14 12.58 -15.73
CA ALA A 178 18.13 11.52 -15.88
C ALA A 178 19.50 12.04 -16.35
N THR A 179 19.52 13.13 -17.12
CA THR A 179 20.76 13.77 -17.61
C THR A 179 21.51 14.53 -16.52
N VAL A 180 20.84 14.96 -15.45
CA VAL A 180 21.47 15.72 -14.36
C VAL A 180 22.19 14.81 -13.35
N VAL A 181 21.78 13.52 -13.27
CA VAL A 181 22.39 12.57 -12.32
C VAL A 181 23.62 11.85 -12.91
N GLN A 182 23.82 11.92 -14.25
CA GLN A 182 24.96 11.30 -14.93
C GLN A 182 26.09 12.29 -15.27
N ALA A 183 25.94 13.56 -14.94
CA ALA A 183 26.97 14.61 -15.05
C ALA A 183 27.57 14.91 -13.67
#